data_81ca4b94b26629c674bf46757625db3d
#
_entry.id   81ca4b94b26629c674bf46757625db3d
#
_cell.length_a   1.000
_cell.length_b   1.000
_cell.length_c   1.000
_cell.angle_alpha   90.00
_cell.angle_beta   90.00
_cell.angle_gamma   90.00
#
_symmetry.space_group_name_H-M   'P 1'
#
loop_
_entity.id
_entity.type
_entity.pdbx_description
1 polymer ?
#
loop_
_entity_poly.entity_id
_entity_poly.type
_entity_poly.pdbx_seq_one_letter_code
_entity_poly.pdbx_strand_id
1 'polypeptide(L)'
;STAEKLSGACVPGMPNLHSHAFQRAMTGLTEIGGGTENNFWSWQKVMYDFLAALGPEDVEAIAAQLYVEMLKGGYTSVGEFHYLHHGPGGKTYSDPNEMSNRIFSAASQTGIALTHLPVLYAQGGFGGQPPLDGQKRFLHDIDSFARLVTELQARCRSLPGTETGMAFHSLRAVSPEMMSEILKFITDGPVHIHIAEQMREVTQCVEWSRQRPVEWLFEKQHIDSRWCLVHATHMTEEETSSLAKSGAVAGLCPSTEA
;
A
#
# COMPACT_ATOMS: atom_id res chain seq x y z
N SER A 1 -24.71 -23.71 24.45
CA SER A 1 -23.58 -22.78 24.54
C SER A 1 -23.85 -21.77 25.64
N THR A 2 -23.03 -21.76 26.67
CA THR A 2 -23.09 -20.75 27.73
C THR A 2 -22.45 -19.46 27.16
N ALA A 3 -23.28 -18.42 27.00
CA ALA A 3 -22.75 -17.10 26.62
C ALA A 3 -21.89 -16.56 27.76
N GLU A 4 -20.66 -16.10 27.42
CA GLU A 4 -19.83 -15.42 28.39
C GLU A 4 -20.37 -14.01 28.62
N LYS A 5 -20.51 -13.63 29.89
CA LYS A 5 -21.00 -12.30 30.26
C LYS A 5 -19.81 -11.37 30.47
N LEU A 6 -19.62 -10.42 29.55
CA LEU A 6 -18.60 -9.39 29.67
C LEU A 6 -19.10 -8.23 30.54
N SER A 7 -18.24 -7.71 31.42
CA SER A 7 -18.50 -6.50 32.22
C SER A 7 -17.83 -5.31 31.56
N GLY A 8 -18.57 -4.49 30.85
CA GLY A 8 -18.05 -3.28 30.22
C GLY A 8 -18.69 -2.99 28.86
N ALA A 9 -18.33 -1.85 28.27
CA ALA A 9 -18.75 -1.50 26.91
C ALA A 9 -17.99 -2.35 25.89
N CYS A 10 -18.71 -2.94 24.93
CA CYS A 10 -18.12 -3.60 23.79
C CYS A 10 -18.12 -2.63 22.60
N VAL A 11 -16.96 -2.41 22.01
CA VAL A 11 -16.79 -1.59 20.81
C VAL A 11 -16.21 -2.44 19.69
N PRO A 12 -16.50 -2.12 18.41
CA PRO A 12 -15.83 -2.77 17.29
C PRO A 12 -14.32 -2.52 17.37
N GLY A 13 -13.52 -3.51 16.94
CA GLY A 13 -12.08 -3.32 16.77
C GLY A 13 -11.78 -2.27 15.69
N MET A 14 -10.67 -1.56 15.84
CA MET A 14 -10.27 -0.55 14.85
C MET A 14 -9.66 -1.23 13.62
N PRO A 15 -10.06 -0.85 12.39
CA PRO A 15 -9.32 -1.20 11.19
C PRO A 15 -8.13 -0.24 10.99
N ASN A 16 -6.96 -0.76 10.64
CA ASN A 16 -5.87 0.01 10.08
C ASN A 16 -5.97 -0.07 8.54
N LEU A 17 -6.29 1.03 7.87
CA LEU A 17 -6.53 1.04 6.43
C LEU A 17 -5.25 1.04 5.59
N HIS A 18 -4.08 1.36 6.18
CA HIS A 18 -2.85 1.52 5.43
C HIS A 18 -1.62 1.15 6.25
N SER A 19 -0.84 0.23 5.74
CA SER A 19 0.39 -0.26 6.35
C SER A 19 1.40 -0.68 5.30
N HIS A 20 2.68 -0.42 5.58
CA HIS A 20 3.83 -0.98 4.88
C HIS A 20 4.68 -1.73 5.91
N ALA A 21 4.35 -2.98 6.21
CA ALA A 21 4.90 -3.71 7.35
C ALA A 21 6.44 -3.69 7.42
N PHE A 22 7.12 -3.86 6.28
CA PHE A 22 8.58 -3.86 6.24
C PHE A 22 9.22 -2.56 6.73
N GLN A 23 8.52 -1.41 6.61
CA GLN A 23 9.03 -0.12 7.06
C GLN A 23 9.14 -0.03 8.58
N ARG A 24 8.42 -0.88 9.33
CA ARG A 24 8.50 -0.90 10.81
C ARG A 24 9.92 -1.11 11.31
N ALA A 25 10.73 -1.89 10.62
CA ALA A 25 12.13 -2.14 11.00
C ALA A 25 13.07 -0.95 10.76
N MET A 26 12.61 0.10 10.08
CA MET A 26 13.38 1.35 9.90
C MET A 26 13.24 2.30 11.09
N THR A 27 12.37 2.01 12.06
CA THR A 27 12.17 2.84 13.25
C THR A 27 13.49 3.03 13.99
N GLY A 28 13.80 4.29 14.33
CA GLY A 28 15.07 4.67 14.96
C GLY A 28 16.23 4.91 13.97
N LEU A 29 16.09 4.55 12.69
CA LEU A 29 17.08 4.83 11.66
C LEU A 29 16.80 6.13 10.88
N THR A 30 15.54 6.50 10.77
CA THR A 30 15.07 7.63 9.98
C THR A 30 14.63 8.84 10.80
N GLU A 31 14.47 8.66 12.11
CA GLU A 31 13.97 9.68 13.06
C GLU A 31 15.11 10.44 13.76
N ILE A 32 16.36 10.07 13.49
CA ILE A 32 17.52 10.75 14.09
C ILE A 32 17.79 12.03 13.30
N GLY A 33 17.28 13.14 13.78
CA GLY A 33 17.59 14.48 13.27
C GLY A 33 19.05 14.85 13.56
N GLY A 34 19.86 15.01 12.53
CA GLY A 34 21.29 15.31 12.68
C GLY A 34 21.94 16.08 11.51
N GLY A 35 21.15 16.58 10.58
CA GLY A 35 21.66 17.30 9.43
C GLY A 35 20.67 18.34 8.89
N THR A 36 21.18 19.33 8.19
CA THR A 36 20.45 20.42 7.54
C THR A 36 19.52 19.95 6.38
N GLU A 37 19.48 18.64 6.09
CA GLU A 37 18.71 18.05 5.00
C GLU A 37 17.89 16.83 5.46
N ASN A 38 17.08 16.97 6.52
CA ASN A 38 16.07 15.99 6.84
C ASN A 38 14.86 16.20 5.93
N ASN A 39 14.83 15.46 4.82
CA ASN A 39 13.76 15.52 3.86
C ASN A 39 13.40 14.12 3.35
N PHE A 40 12.31 14.02 2.62
CA PHE A 40 11.83 12.79 1.97
C PHE A 40 12.93 12.01 1.19
N TRP A 41 13.93 12.68 0.65
CA TRP A 41 14.99 12.05 -0.15
C TRP A 41 16.02 11.32 0.72
N SER A 42 16.38 11.88 1.87
CA SER A 42 17.27 11.20 2.81
C SER A 42 16.58 9.95 3.37
N TRP A 43 15.29 10.04 3.69
CA TRP A 43 14.47 8.91 4.09
C TRP A 43 14.39 7.84 3.00
N GLN A 44 14.13 8.23 1.75
CA GLN A 44 14.04 7.32 0.61
C GLN A 44 15.35 6.55 0.37
N LYS A 45 16.51 7.23 0.51
CA LYS A 45 17.81 6.58 0.38
C LYS A 45 18.02 5.53 1.46
N VAL A 46 17.77 5.87 2.72
CA VAL A 46 17.86 4.91 3.85
C VAL A 46 16.93 3.72 3.62
N MET A 47 15.71 3.96 3.15
CA MET A 47 14.75 2.91 2.81
C MET A 47 15.31 1.95 1.74
N TYR A 48 15.88 2.45 0.66
CA TYR A 48 16.42 1.59 -0.40
C TYR A 48 17.63 0.79 0.07
N ASP A 49 18.54 1.40 0.84
CA ASP A 49 19.72 0.71 1.41
C ASP A 49 19.25 -0.41 2.37
N PHE A 50 18.24 -0.14 3.19
CA PHE A 50 17.65 -1.11 4.09
C PHE A 50 16.95 -2.24 3.34
N LEU A 51 16.11 -1.91 2.35
CA LEU A 51 15.42 -2.90 1.54
C LEU A 51 16.37 -3.84 0.79
N ALA A 52 17.54 -3.36 0.40
CA ALA A 52 18.53 -4.19 -0.29
C ALA A 52 18.98 -5.40 0.56
N ALA A 53 18.89 -5.32 1.89
CA ALA A 53 19.30 -6.37 2.82
C ALA A 53 18.16 -7.32 3.24
N LEU A 54 16.88 -6.92 3.08
CA LEU A 54 15.75 -7.73 3.57
C LEU A 54 15.52 -8.99 2.73
N GLY A 55 15.49 -10.13 3.41
CA GLY A 55 15.01 -11.41 2.90
C GLY A 55 13.55 -11.71 3.26
N PRO A 56 12.99 -12.82 2.75
CA PRO A 56 11.62 -13.22 3.05
C PRO A 56 11.35 -13.45 4.55
N GLU A 57 12.28 -14.11 5.25
CA GLU A 57 12.18 -14.38 6.68
C GLU A 57 12.17 -13.09 7.51
N ASP A 58 12.96 -12.09 7.09
CA ASP A 58 12.98 -10.78 7.75
C ASP A 58 11.64 -10.08 7.60
N VAL A 59 11.05 -10.09 6.38
CA VAL A 59 9.73 -9.49 6.12
C VAL A 59 8.65 -10.15 6.96
N GLU A 60 8.65 -11.48 7.09
CA GLU A 60 7.72 -12.20 7.95
C GLU A 60 7.85 -11.80 9.42
N ALA A 61 9.07 -11.79 9.95
CA ALA A 61 9.33 -11.43 11.35
C ALA A 61 8.94 -9.99 11.67
N ILE A 62 9.27 -9.04 10.77
CA ILE A 62 8.93 -7.62 10.92
C ILE A 62 7.41 -7.42 10.87
N ALA A 63 6.73 -8.05 9.92
CA ALA A 63 5.28 -7.96 9.78
C ALA A 63 4.58 -8.55 11.02
N ALA A 64 5.02 -9.72 11.50
CA ALA A 64 4.48 -10.34 12.70
C ALA A 64 4.63 -9.42 13.93
N GLN A 65 5.81 -8.82 14.12
CA GLN A 65 6.03 -7.86 15.21
C GLN A 65 5.09 -6.67 15.12
N LEU A 66 4.96 -6.05 13.92
CA LEU A 66 4.06 -4.92 13.71
C LEU A 66 2.60 -5.29 13.98
N TYR A 67 2.16 -6.45 13.52
CA TYR A 67 0.77 -6.90 13.71
C TYR A 67 0.45 -7.17 15.18
N VAL A 68 1.41 -7.69 15.96
CA VAL A 68 1.27 -7.78 17.42
C VAL A 68 1.17 -6.40 18.06
N GLU A 69 1.95 -5.43 17.61
CA GLU A 69 1.86 -4.03 18.10
C GLU A 69 0.50 -3.41 17.76
N MET A 70 -0.01 -3.64 16.55
CA MET A 70 -1.35 -3.20 16.16
C MET A 70 -2.44 -3.80 17.04
N LEU A 71 -2.41 -5.12 17.27
CA LEU A 71 -3.38 -5.80 18.14
C LEU A 71 -3.33 -5.27 19.57
N LYS A 72 -2.14 -5.00 20.13
CA LYS A 72 -1.98 -4.35 21.43
C LYS A 72 -2.53 -2.91 21.45
N GLY A 73 -2.48 -2.21 20.32
CA GLY A 73 -3.05 -0.88 20.14
C GLY A 73 -4.57 -0.88 19.92
N GLY A 74 -5.22 -2.06 19.84
CA GLY A 74 -6.66 -2.20 19.63
C GLY A 74 -7.08 -2.32 18.16
N TYR A 75 -6.14 -2.39 17.23
CA TYR A 75 -6.44 -2.71 15.83
C TYR A 75 -6.72 -4.22 15.69
N THR A 76 -7.75 -4.57 14.94
CA THR A 76 -8.14 -5.97 14.72
C THR A 76 -8.01 -6.40 13.27
N SER A 77 -7.80 -5.44 12.37
CA SER A 77 -7.57 -5.70 10.95
C SER A 77 -6.59 -4.69 10.37
N VAL A 78 -5.93 -5.08 9.27
CA VAL A 78 -4.96 -4.25 8.57
C VAL A 78 -5.12 -4.37 7.06
N GLY A 79 -5.09 -3.22 6.37
CA GLY A 79 -4.87 -3.11 4.93
C GLY A 79 -3.36 -2.99 4.66
N GLU A 80 -2.74 -4.09 4.27
CA GLU A 80 -1.29 -4.15 4.03
C GLU A 80 -0.98 -3.81 2.59
N PHE A 81 -0.46 -2.63 2.35
CA PHE A 81 -0.06 -2.07 1.06
C PHE A 81 1.34 -2.57 0.71
N HIS A 82 1.39 -3.74 0.07
CA HIS A 82 2.60 -4.53 -0.08
C HIS A 82 3.22 -4.37 -1.47
N TYR A 83 4.38 -3.71 -1.56
CA TYR A 83 5.09 -3.49 -2.84
C TYR A 83 6.49 -4.11 -2.91
N LEU A 84 6.92 -4.85 -1.89
CA LEU A 84 8.20 -5.55 -1.91
C LEU A 84 8.00 -6.97 -2.46
N HIS A 85 8.06 -7.13 -3.79
CA HIS A 85 7.73 -8.39 -4.47
C HIS A 85 8.94 -9.27 -4.75
N HIS A 86 10.08 -8.65 -5.09
CA HIS A 86 11.25 -9.35 -5.62
C HIS A 86 12.42 -9.32 -4.66
N GLY A 87 13.38 -10.18 -4.90
CA GLY A 87 14.67 -10.21 -4.22
C GLY A 87 15.57 -9.03 -4.59
N PRO A 88 16.75 -8.93 -3.98
CA PRO A 88 17.73 -7.90 -4.29
C PRO A 88 18.00 -7.78 -5.79
N GLY A 89 18.07 -6.54 -6.28
CA GLY A 89 18.25 -6.23 -7.70
C GLY A 89 17.05 -6.55 -8.61
N GLY A 90 15.88 -6.85 -8.04
CA GLY A 90 14.66 -7.21 -8.81
C GLY A 90 14.60 -8.68 -9.22
N LYS A 91 15.41 -9.55 -8.62
CA LYS A 91 15.42 -10.98 -8.95
C LYS A 91 14.14 -11.65 -8.44
N THR A 92 13.40 -12.28 -9.34
CA THR A 92 12.21 -13.06 -9.00
C THR A 92 12.59 -14.28 -8.16
N TYR A 93 11.81 -14.57 -7.11
CA TYR A 93 11.92 -15.81 -6.34
C TYR A 93 11.40 -17.01 -7.15
N SER A 94 11.74 -18.22 -6.72
CA SER A 94 11.20 -19.46 -7.33
C SER A 94 9.68 -19.55 -7.24
N ASP A 95 9.10 -19.06 -6.12
CA ASP A 95 7.67 -18.76 -6.00
C ASP A 95 7.49 -17.25 -6.17
N PRO A 96 6.81 -16.77 -7.22
CA PRO A 96 6.56 -15.33 -7.40
C PRO A 96 5.75 -14.70 -6.26
N ASN A 97 5.03 -15.51 -5.50
CA ASN A 97 4.21 -15.08 -4.36
C ASN A 97 4.99 -15.08 -3.03
N GLU A 98 6.29 -15.40 -3.02
CA GLU A 98 7.08 -15.62 -1.80
C GLU A 98 6.89 -14.51 -0.76
N MET A 99 7.05 -13.25 -1.15
CA MET A 99 6.95 -12.12 -0.23
C MET A 99 5.52 -11.92 0.31
N SER A 100 4.50 -12.11 -0.52
CA SER A 100 3.10 -12.10 -0.10
C SER A 100 2.79 -13.26 0.86
N ASN A 101 3.36 -14.43 0.61
CA ASN A 101 3.22 -15.60 1.50
C ASN A 101 3.77 -15.33 2.90
N ARG A 102 4.83 -14.53 3.02
CA ARG A 102 5.39 -14.10 4.30
C ARG A 102 4.45 -13.19 5.08
N ILE A 103 3.77 -12.29 4.39
CA ILE A 103 2.73 -11.44 4.98
C ILE A 103 1.54 -12.29 5.47
N PHE A 104 1.09 -13.26 4.67
CA PHE A 104 0.03 -14.20 5.10
C PHE A 104 0.44 -15.02 6.31
N SER A 105 1.68 -15.50 6.35
CA SER A 105 2.23 -16.22 7.48
C SER A 105 2.21 -15.37 8.75
N ALA A 106 2.69 -14.14 8.67
CA ALA A 106 2.69 -13.19 9.79
C ALA A 106 1.28 -12.90 10.31
N ALA A 107 0.30 -12.67 9.41
CA ALA A 107 -1.09 -12.46 9.80
C ALA A 107 -1.70 -13.70 10.47
N SER A 108 -1.44 -14.89 9.92
CA SER A 108 -1.90 -16.16 10.50
C SER A 108 -1.31 -16.43 11.88
N GLN A 109 -0.04 -16.14 12.10
CA GLN A 109 0.65 -16.32 13.39
C GLN A 109 0.11 -15.38 14.46
N THR A 110 -0.24 -14.15 14.09
CA THR A 110 -0.67 -13.11 15.04
C THR A 110 -2.18 -13.09 15.26
N GLY A 111 -2.94 -13.61 14.30
CA GLY A 111 -4.40 -13.62 14.33
C GLY A 111 -5.07 -12.29 13.92
N ILE A 112 -4.31 -11.31 13.40
CA ILE A 112 -4.90 -10.09 12.85
C ILE A 112 -5.64 -10.40 11.55
N ALA A 113 -6.80 -9.81 11.33
CA ALA A 113 -7.46 -9.90 10.03
C ALA A 113 -6.68 -9.07 9.00
N LEU A 114 -6.52 -9.61 7.78
CA LEU A 114 -5.66 -9.04 6.75
C LEU A 114 -6.44 -8.78 5.46
N THR A 115 -6.39 -7.55 4.97
CA THR A 115 -6.65 -7.22 3.57
C THR A 115 -5.30 -7.00 2.88
N HIS A 116 -4.84 -8.01 2.15
CA HIS A 116 -3.58 -7.94 1.44
C HIS A 116 -3.74 -7.17 0.13
N LEU A 117 -2.91 -6.16 -0.08
CA LEU A 117 -2.96 -5.25 -1.21
C LEU A 117 -1.62 -5.31 -1.96
N PRO A 118 -1.41 -6.31 -2.84
CA PRO A 118 -0.26 -6.27 -3.74
C PRO A 118 -0.33 -5.02 -4.60
N VAL A 119 0.82 -4.41 -4.85
CA VAL A 119 0.92 -3.08 -5.46
C VAL A 119 1.51 -3.15 -6.84
N LEU A 120 0.80 -2.61 -7.84
CA LEU A 120 1.37 -2.38 -9.15
C LEU A 120 2.30 -1.17 -9.11
N TYR A 121 3.57 -1.41 -9.46
CA TYR A 121 4.62 -0.43 -9.61
C TYR A 121 5.37 -0.72 -10.92
N ALA A 122 5.37 0.18 -11.88
CA ALA A 122 5.93 -0.06 -13.20
C ALA A 122 6.87 1.05 -13.70
N GLN A 123 6.77 2.27 -13.15
CA GLN A 123 7.46 3.46 -13.63
C GLN A 123 8.14 4.21 -12.48
N GLY A 124 9.22 4.94 -12.78
CA GLY A 124 9.97 5.72 -11.79
C GLY A 124 9.45 7.12 -11.51
N GLY A 125 8.48 7.61 -12.30
CA GLY A 125 7.92 8.96 -12.18
C GLY A 125 6.89 9.29 -13.23
N PHE A 126 6.29 10.47 -13.13
CA PHE A 126 5.29 10.95 -14.08
C PHE A 126 5.80 10.91 -15.52
N GLY A 127 4.93 10.56 -16.46
CA GLY A 127 5.27 10.51 -17.89
C GLY A 127 6.14 9.31 -18.28
N GLY A 128 6.11 8.22 -17.51
CA GLY A 128 6.82 6.98 -17.87
C GLY A 128 8.32 7.03 -17.62
N GLN A 129 8.76 7.79 -16.64
CA GLN A 129 10.19 7.85 -16.28
C GLN A 129 10.72 6.44 -15.93
N PRO A 130 11.94 6.10 -16.36
CA PRO A 130 12.53 4.81 -16.03
C PRO A 130 12.68 4.63 -14.51
N PRO A 131 12.46 3.41 -13.98
CA PRO A 131 12.66 3.14 -12.58
C PRO A 131 14.12 3.26 -12.15
N LEU A 132 14.34 3.71 -10.92
CA LEU A 132 15.64 3.72 -10.26
C LEU A 132 16.05 2.30 -9.81
N ASP A 133 17.33 2.08 -9.57
CA ASP A 133 17.84 0.79 -9.10
C ASP A 133 17.17 0.31 -7.81
N GLY A 134 16.92 1.21 -6.84
CA GLY A 134 16.22 0.89 -5.60
C GLY A 134 14.76 0.45 -5.78
N GLN A 135 14.14 0.75 -6.92
CA GLN A 135 12.75 0.40 -7.22
C GLN A 135 12.60 -0.98 -7.87
N LYS A 136 13.70 -1.61 -8.31
CA LYS A 136 13.66 -2.90 -9.04
C LYS A 136 12.92 -4.01 -8.29
N ARG A 137 12.95 -3.99 -6.97
CA ARG A 137 12.26 -4.98 -6.12
C ARG A 137 10.73 -4.85 -6.13
N PHE A 138 10.19 -3.77 -6.69
CA PHE A 138 8.76 -3.46 -6.70
C PHE A 138 8.09 -3.72 -8.05
N LEU A 139 8.89 -3.84 -9.12
CA LEU A 139 8.41 -3.71 -10.49
C LEU A 139 7.61 -4.92 -10.96
N HIS A 140 6.46 -4.63 -11.56
CA HIS A 140 5.67 -5.58 -12.32
C HIS A 140 5.24 -4.98 -13.66
N ASP A 141 5.15 -5.82 -14.67
CA ASP A 141 4.32 -5.58 -15.83
C ASP A 141 2.85 -6.02 -15.55
N ILE A 142 1.96 -5.72 -16.47
CA ILE A 142 0.52 -6.01 -16.32
C ILE A 142 0.27 -7.52 -16.18
N ASP A 143 0.92 -8.34 -17.01
CA ASP A 143 0.68 -9.77 -17.04
C ASP A 143 1.16 -10.48 -15.78
N SER A 144 2.36 -10.14 -15.32
CA SER A 144 2.92 -10.69 -14.07
C SER A 144 2.11 -10.26 -12.85
N PHE A 145 1.65 -9.00 -12.82
CA PHE A 145 0.83 -8.48 -11.74
C PHE A 145 -0.58 -9.09 -11.72
N ALA A 146 -1.22 -9.24 -12.88
CA ALA A 146 -2.54 -9.89 -12.97
C ALA A 146 -2.48 -11.34 -12.48
N ARG A 147 -1.43 -12.10 -12.85
CA ARG A 147 -1.22 -13.46 -12.34
C ARG A 147 -1.02 -13.46 -10.82
N LEU A 148 -0.14 -12.60 -10.30
CA LEU A 148 0.10 -12.45 -8.86
C LEU A 148 -1.22 -12.25 -8.10
N VAL A 149 -2.02 -11.25 -8.46
CA VAL A 149 -3.28 -10.96 -7.77
C VAL A 149 -4.25 -12.12 -7.85
N THR A 150 -4.39 -12.74 -9.03
CA THR A 150 -5.29 -13.88 -9.23
C THR A 150 -4.92 -15.07 -8.35
N GLU A 151 -3.64 -15.40 -8.25
CA GLU A 151 -3.14 -16.49 -7.40
C GLU A 151 -3.35 -16.18 -5.92
N LEU A 152 -3.10 -14.94 -5.50
CA LEU A 152 -3.32 -14.50 -4.12
C LEU A 152 -4.80 -14.51 -3.73
N GLN A 153 -5.70 -14.07 -4.62
CA GLN A 153 -7.14 -14.18 -4.40
C GLN A 153 -7.59 -15.63 -4.23
N ALA A 154 -7.07 -16.54 -5.06
CA ALA A 154 -7.37 -17.97 -4.92
C ALA A 154 -6.87 -18.53 -3.58
N ARG A 155 -5.68 -18.13 -3.13
CA ARG A 155 -5.10 -18.55 -1.86
C ARG A 155 -5.88 -18.01 -0.65
N CYS A 156 -6.31 -16.77 -0.67
CA CYS A 156 -7.07 -16.16 0.43
C CYS A 156 -8.36 -16.88 0.75
N ARG A 157 -9.00 -17.54 -0.24
CA ARG A 157 -10.22 -18.33 -0.01
C ARG A 157 -10.05 -19.44 1.03
N SER A 158 -8.83 -19.91 1.26
CA SER A 158 -8.50 -20.95 2.24
C SER A 158 -7.96 -20.39 3.56
N LEU A 159 -7.78 -19.07 3.68
CA LEU A 159 -7.18 -18.41 4.85
C LEU A 159 -8.25 -17.61 5.61
N PRO A 160 -8.68 -18.06 6.81
CA PRO A 160 -9.67 -17.33 7.59
C PRO A 160 -9.21 -15.91 7.93
N GLY A 161 -10.12 -14.93 7.80
CA GLY A 161 -9.84 -13.54 8.14
C GLY A 161 -8.87 -12.84 7.18
N THR A 162 -8.63 -13.42 5.99
CA THR A 162 -7.73 -12.87 4.99
C THR A 162 -8.47 -12.62 3.69
N GLU A 163 -8.32 -11.42 3.15
CA GLU A 163 -8.85 -11.00 1.86
C GLU A 163 -7.74 -10.39 1.01
N THR A 164 -7.95 -10.31 -0.29
CA THR A 164 -7.02 -9.67 -1.22
C THR A 164 -7.77 -8.67 -2.09
N GLY A 165 -7.24 -7.44 -2.13
CA GLY A 165 -7.54 -6.46 -3.15
C GLY A 165 -6.33 -6.22 -4.03
N MET A 166 -6.12 -4.98 -4.43
CA MET A 166 -4.92 -4.53 -5.14
C MET A 166 -4.63 -3.07 -4.82
N ALA A 167 -3.45 -2.61 -5.19
CA ALA A 167 -3.16 -1.19 -5.15
C ALA A 167 -2.33 -0.73 -6.35
N PHE A 168 -2.49 0.53 -6.71
CA PHE A 168 -1.54 1.28 -7.51
C PHE A 168 -0.63 2.07 -6.56
N HIS A 169 0.69 2.01 -6.76
CA HIS A 169 1.55 2.73 -5.82
C HIS A 169 1.19 4.23 -5.77
N SER A 170 1.15 4.86 -6.92
CA SER A 170 0.77 6.27 -7.11
C SER A 170 0.65 6.59 -8.61
N LEU A 171 0.20 7.77 -8.98
CA LEU A 171 0.17 8.23 -10.38
C LEU A 171 1.57 8.36 -11.01
N ARG A 172 2.62 8.41 -10.19
CA ARG A 172 4.02 8.40 -10.65
C ARG A 172 4.47 7.02 -11.11
N ALA A 173 3.88 5.98 -10.57
CA ALA A 173 4.36 4.60 -10.72
C ALA A 173 3.60 3.78 -11.77
N VAL A 174 2.44 4.25 -12.23
CA VAL A 174 1.56 3.51 -13.15
C VAL A 174 0.94 4.48 -14.15
N SER A 175 0.89 4.08 -15.44
CA SER A 175 0.18 4.87 -16.45
C SER A 175 -1.34 4.66 -16.41
N PRO A 176 -2.15 5.60 -16.94
CA PRO A 176 -3.61 5.44 -16.98
C PRO A 176 -4.06 4.22 -17.79
N GLU A 177 -3.33 3.88 -18.86
CA GLU A 177 -3.60 2.71 -19.68
C GLU A 177 -3.40 1.41 -18.89
N MET A 178 -2.29 1.31 -18.14
CA MET A 178 -2.02 0.18 -17.26
C MET A 178 -3.08 0.04 -16.17
N MET A 179 -3.50 1.17 -15.57
CA MET A 179 -4.59 1.16 -14.57
C MET A 179 -5.88 0.64 -15.19
N SER A 180 -6.27 1.16 -16.35
CA SER A 180 -7.49 0.75 -17.04
C SER A 180 -7.46 -0.70 -17.49
N GLU A 181 -6.29 -1.21 -17.86
CA GLU A 181 -6.14 -2.58 -18.30
C GLU A 181 -6.23 -3.55 -17.12
N ILE A 182 -5.50 -3.31 -16.03
CA ILE A 182 -5.53 -4.21 -14.87
C ILE A 182 -6.90 -4.26 -14.20
N LEU A 183 -7.64 -3.15 -14.17
CA LEU A 183 -8.99 -3.08 -13.60
C LEU A 183 -10.03 -3.89 -14.39
N LYS A 184 -9.75 -4.27 -15.64
CA LYS A 184 -10.60 -5.19 -16.41
C LYS A 184 -10.43 -6.64 -15.93
N PHE A 185 -9.24 -7.00 -15.44
CA PHE A 185 -8.95 -8.34 -14.94
C PHE A 185 -9.31 -8.49 -13.46
N ILE A 186 -9.09 -7.44 -12.66
CA ILE A 186 -9.30 -7.47 -11.22
C ILE A 186 -10.58 -6.70 -10.89
N THR A 187 -11.70 -7.43 -10.86
CA THR A 187 -13.04 -6.85 -10.66
C THR A 187 -13.48 -6.86 -9.20
N ASP A 188 -12.86 -7.67 -8.35
CA ASP A 188 -13.22 -7.86 -6.96
C ASP A 188 -12.17 -7.28 -6.00
N GLY A 189 -12.61 -6.98 -4.76
CA GLY A 189 -11.77 -6.46 -3.68
C GLY A 189 -11.50 -4.95 -3.77
N PRO A 190 -10.92 -4.38 -2.71
CA PRO A 190 -10.59 -2.96 -2.65
C PRO A 190 -9.43 -2.59 -3.56
N VAL A 191 -9.41 -1.33 -4.00
CA VAL A 191 -8.36 -0.72 -4.82
C VAL A 191 -7.80 0.48 -4.07
N HIS A 192 -6.53 0.44 -3.69
CA HIS A 192 -5.88 1.54 -2.98
C HIS A 192 -4.89 2.28 -3.88
N ILE A 193 -4.63 3.55 -3.57
CA ILE A 193 -3.63 4.37 -4.25
C ILE A 193 -3.14 5.47 -3.30
N HIS A 194 -1.81 5.71 -3.23
CA HIS A 194 -1.29 6.95 -2.63
C HIS A 194 -1.57 8.11 -3.57
N ILE A 195 -2.14 9.18 -3.05
CA ILE A 195 -2.49 10.34 -3.86
C ILE A 195 -2.50 11.64 -3.06
N ALA A 196 -2.00 12.70 -3.67
CA ALA A 196 -1.96 14.05 -3.10
C ALA A 196 -1.34 14.11 -1.69
N GLU A 197 -0.36 13.23 -1.42
CA GLU A 197 0.33 13.14 -0.13
C GLU A 197 1.21 14.35 0.13
N GLN A 198 1.96 14.79 -0.88
CA GLN A 198 2.95 15.86 -0.76
C GLN A 198 2.70 16.94 -1.81
N MET A 199 2.88 18.22 -1.44
CA MET A 199 2.75 19.34 -2.38
C MET A 199 3.65 19.20 -3.62
N ARG A 200 4.82 18.56 -3.47
CA ARG A 200 5.68 18.26 -4.61
C ARG A 200 5.03 17.32 -5.62
N GLU A 201 4.32 16.29 -5.15
CA GLU A 201 3.55 15.41 -6.04
C GLU A 201 2.49 16.20 -6.80
N VAL A 202 1.76 17.07 -6.10
CA VAL A 202 0.75 17.94 -6.72
C VAL A 202 1.38 18.82 -7.80
N THR A 203 2.50 19.48 -7.49
CA THR A 203 3.20 20.35 -8.44
C THR A 203 3.67 19.57 -9.67
N GLN A 204 4.33 18.44 -9.47
CA GLN A 204 4.82 17.59 -10.57
C GLN A 204 3.67 17.04 -11.43
N CYS A 205 2.55 16.68 -10.82
CA CYS A 205 1.36 16.22 -11.55
C CYS A 205 0.80 17.35 -12.44
N VAL A 206 0.68 18.56 -11.89
CA VAL A 206 0.22 19.75 -12.67
C VAL A 206 1.18 20.10 -13.79
N GLU A 207 2.49 20.04 -13.55
CA GLU A 207 3.50 20.28 -14.60
C GLU A 207 3.38 19.29 -15.75
N TRP A 208 3.17 18.00 -15.42
CA TRP A 208 3.07 16.92 -16.40
C TRP A 208 1.73 16.90 -17.13
N SER A 209 0.59 16.94 -16.40
CA SER A 209 -0.75 16.67 -16.93
C SER A 209 -1.62 17.91 -17.09
N ARG A 210 -1.22 19.04 -16.50
CA ARG A 210 -2.03 20.28 -16.34
C ARG A 210 -3.22 20.13 -15.38
N GLN A 211 -3.23 19.03 -14.62
CA GLN A 211 -4.29 18.72 -13.65
C GLN A 211 -3.69 18.35 -12.29
N ARG A 212 -4.48 18.53 -11.25
CA ARG A 212 -4.15 18.06 -9.91
C ARG A 212 -4.32 16.54 -9.83
N PRO A 213 -3.65 15.85 -8.88
CA PRO A 213 -3.65 14.38 -8.84
C PRO A 213 -5.04 13.75 -8.76
N VAL A 214 -5.90 14.24 -7.87
CA VAL A 214 -7.25 13.68 -7.68
C VAL A 214 -8.14 14.02 -8.87
N GLU A 215 -8.09 15.25 -9.37
CA GLU A 215 -8.78 15.66 -10.59
C GLU A 215 -8.41 14.75 -11.78
N TRP A 216 -7.11 14.53 -11.98
CA TRP A 216 -6.59 13.67 -13.05
C TRP A 216 -7.07 12.22 -12.90
N LEU A 217 -7.03 11.67 -11.67
CA LEU A 217 -7.49 10.31 -11.41
C LEU A 217 -8.96 10.14 -11.75
N PHE A 218 -9.82 11.08 -11.34
CA PHE A 218 -11.26 11.04 -11.61
C PHE A 218 -11.61 11.24 -13.11
N GLU A 219 -10.77 11.94 -13.86
CA GLU A 219 -10.94 12.04 -15.32
C GLU A 219 -10.56 10.73 -16.04
N LYS A 220 -9.51 10.06 -15.59
CA LYS A 220 -8.94 8.90 -16.29
C LYS A 220 -9.51 7.55 -15.86
N GLN A 221 -10.09 7.48 -14.65
CA GLN A 221 -10.59 6.23 -14.08
C GLN A 221 -11.99 6.42 -13.51
N HIS A 222 -12.78 5.34 -13.56
CA HIS A 222 -14.05 5.28 -12.83
C HIS A 222 -13.78 4.96 -11.36
N ILE A 223 -13.94 5.97 -10.50
CA ILE A 223 -13.73 5.85 -9.06
C ILE A 223 -15.07 5.57 -8.37
N ASP A 224 -15.13 4.49 -7.63
CA ASP A 224 -16.33 4.01 -6.92
C ASP A 224 -16.01 3.62 -5.46
N SER A 225 -16.95 2.99 -4.78
CA SER A 225 -16.83 2.58 -3.37
C SER A 225 -15.75 1.52 -3.08
N ARG A 226 -15.14 0.92 -4.10
CA ARG A 226 -13.99 0.01 -3.93
C ARG A 226 -12.68 0.75 -3.67
N TRP A 227 -12.61 2.04 -4.01
CA TRP A 227 -11.37 2.80 -3.95
C TRP A 227 -11.10 3.37 -2.56
N CYS A 228 -9.83 3.32 -2.17
CA CYS A 228 -9.28 4.04 -1.04
C CYS A 228 -8.14 4.94 -1.52
N LEU A 229 -8.36 6.25 -1.45
CA LEU A 229 -7.38 7.27 -1.77
C LEU A 229 -6.57 7.54 -0.50
N VAL A 230 -5.38 6.92 -0.42
CA VAL A 230 -4.52 7.01 0.76
C VAL A 230 -3.87 8.38 0.80
N HIS A 231 -3.79 8.96 1.98
CA HIS A 231 -3.45 10.34 2.31
C HIS A 231 -4.56 11.31 1.89
N ALA A 232 -4.69 11.62 0.61
CA ALA A 232 -5.64 12.62 0.11
C ALA A 232 -5.52 13.98 0.86
N THR A 233 -4.28 14.34 1.26
CA THR A 233 -3.98 15.47 2.16
C THR A 233 -4.17 16.80 1.47
N HIS A 234 -3.60 16.93 0.26
CA HIS A 234 -3.58 18.20 -0.48
C HIS A 234 -4.66 18.24 -1.55
N MET A 235 -5.92 18.18 -1.14
CA MET A 235 -7.10 18.28 -2.02
C MET A 235 -7.71 19.67 -1.98
N THR A 236 -8.38 20.05 -3.10
CA THR A 236 -9.28 21.21 -3.12
C THR A 236 -10.69 20.83 -2.62
N GLU A 237 -11.56 21.81 -2.44
CA GLU A 237 -12.97 21.58 -2.09
C GLU A 237 -13.70 20.80 -3.19
N GLU A 238 -13.37 21.06 -4.47
CA GLU A 238 -13.94 20.36 -5.62
C GLU A 238 -13.49 18.89 -5.66
N GLU A 239 -12.20 18.62 -5.44
CA GLU A 239 -11.65 17.27 -5.35
C GLU A 239 -12.29 16.50 -4.18
N THR A 240 -12.42 17.13 -3.02
CA THR A 240 -13.08 16.56 -1.84
C THR A 240 -14.56 16.24 -2.12
N SER A 241 -15.27 17.14 -2.79
CA SER A 241 -16.68 16.94 -3.18
C SER A 241 -16.83 15.79 -4.18
N SER A 242 -15.90 15.65 -5.11
CA SER A 242 -15.88 14.55 -6.09
C SER A 242 -15.63 13.21 -5.40
N LEU A 243 -14.68 13.15 -4.48
CA LEU A 243 -14.39 11.98 -3.67
C LEU A 243 -15.63 11.55 -2.85
N ALA A 244 -16.27 12.49 -2.16
CA ALA A 244 -17.46 12.20 -1.37
C ALA A 244 -18.62 11.65 -2.22
N LYS A 245 -18.81 12.15 -3.44
CA LYS A 245 -19.87 11.68 -4.36
C LYS A 245 -19.60 10.30 -4.95
N SER A 246 -18.34 9.89 -5.09
CA SER A 246 -17.97 8.60 -5.67
C SER A 246 -18.24 7.42 -4.72
N GLY A 247 -18.36 7.68 -3.42
CA GLY A 247 -18.42 6.65 -2.39
C GLY A 247 -17.07 6.04 -2.03
N ALA A 248 -15.98 6.50 -2.62
CA ALA A 248 -14.63 6.07 -2.28
C ALA A 248 -14.22 6.60 -0.89
N VAL A 249 -13.21 5.97 -0.30
CA VAL A 249 -12.72 6.26 1.04
C VAL A 249 -11.47 7.14 0.96
N ALA A 250 -11.38 8.17 1.81
CA ALA A 250 -10.13 8.85 2.11
C ALA A 250 -9.39 8.07 3.21
N GLY A 251 -8.24 7.49 2.88
CA GLY A 251 -7.42 6.71 3.81
C GLY A 251 -6.45 7.62 4.56
N LEU A 252 -6.92 8.28 5.62
CA LEU A 252 -6.12 9.24 6.36
C LEU A 252 -5.00 8.57 7.16
N CYS A 253 -3.82 9.19 7.16
CA CYS A 253 -2.63 8.80 7.91
C CYS A 253 -2.17 9.92 8.85
N PRO A 254 -2.89 10.19 9.95
CA PRO A 254 -2.74 11.42 10.74
C PRO A 254 -1.33 11.68 11.27
N SER A 255 -0.57 10.62 11.57
CA SER A 255 0.81 10.76 12.04
C SER A 255 1.82 11.13 10.93
N THR A 256 1.46 10.90 9.67
CA THR A 256 2.29 11.27 8.52
C THR A 256 1.96 12.66 8.00
N GLU A 257 0.70 13.06 8.16
CA GLU A 257 0.12 14.29 7.59
C GLU A 257 0.16 15.48 8.55
N ALA A 258 0.49 15.22 9.83
CA ALA A 258 0.52 16.24 10.89
C ALA A 258 1.76 17.15 10.86
#